data_c9af138541b28bb581e8b86acb7b871e
#
_entry.id   c9af138541b28bb581e8b86acb7b871e
#
_cell.length_a   1.000
_cell.length_b   1.000
_cell.length_c   1.000
_cell.angle_alpha   90.00
_cell.angle_beta   90.00
_cell.angle_gamma   90.00
#
_symmetry.space_group_name_H-M   'P 1'
#
loop_
_entity.id
_entity.type
_entity.pdbx_description
1 polymer ?
#
loop_
_entity_poly.entity_id
_entity_poly.type
_entity_poly.pdbx_seq_one_letter_code
_entity_poly.pdbx_strand_id
1 'polypeptide(L)'
;IFYDPMIAKVITWGETREEAIDRMQRALSEFVLTGIKTNIVLHRTILNHPKFLDGSYTTQFIEKNFEVLEPELFKSVEDPVFLIAAAITAYQDRKSKDVRRYNVVSNWRKIGRKLQLRM
;
A
#
# COMPACT_ATOMS: atom_id res chain seq x y z
N ILE A 1 6.54 -18.18 -13.55
CA ILE A 1 5.34 -17.38 -13.20
C ILE A 1 4.22 -18.39 -13.00
N PHE A 2 3.93 -18.73 -11.73
CA PHE A 2 3.01 -19.83 -11.42
C PHE A 2 1.65 -19.33 -10.95
N TYR A 3 1.46 -17.99 -10.85
CA TYR A 3 0.24 -17.36 -10.34
C TYR A 3 -0.08 -16.05 -11.04
N ASP A 4 -1.34 -15.63 -10.92
CA ASP A 4 -1.83 -14.33 -11.34
C ASP A 4 -1.03 -13.19 -10.65
N PRO A 5 -0.59 -12.16 -11.38
CA PRO A 5 0.09 -11.00 -10.81
C PRO A 5 -0.81 -10.14 -9.89
N MET A 6 -2.10 -10.39 -9.84
CA MET A 6 -3.05 -9.67 -8.99
C MET A 6 -2.92 -10.13 -7.53
N ILE A 7 -2.41 -9.24 -6.66
CA ILE A 7 -2.21 -9.53 -5.24
C ILE A 7 -3.41 -9.09 -4.40
N ALA A 8 -3.98 -7.94 -4.73
CA ALA A 8 -5.11 -7.38 -4.02
C ALA A 8 -6.03 -6.59 -4.96
N LYS A 9 -7.29 -6.49 -4.61
CA LYS A 9 -8.28 -5.65 -5.25
C LYS A 9 -8.85 -4.67 -4.23
N VAL A 10 -8.61 -3.38 -4.43
CA VAL A 10 -9.14 -2.31 -3.58
C VAL A 10 -10.38 -1.75 -4.26
N ILE A 11 -11.47 -1.65 -3.53
CA ILE A 11 -12.75 -1.11 -4.01
C ILE A 11 -13.19 -0.04 -3.03
N THR A 12 -13.54 1.12 -3.54
CA THR A 12 -14.14 2.21 -2.78
C THR A 12 -15.51 2.57 -3.36
N TRP A 13 -16.37 3.05 -2.50
CA TRP A 13 -17.70 3.51 -2.86
C TRP A 13 -17.88 4.97 -2.42
N GLY A 14 -18.65 5.74 -3.17
CA GLY A 14 -19.05 7.11 -2.86
C GLY A 14 -20.40 7.41 -3.51
N GLU A 15 -21.16 8.35 -2.96
CA GLU A 15 -22.42 8.80 -3.54
C GLU A 15 -22.18 9.55 -4.87
N THR A 16 -21.00 10.19 -4.98
CA THR A 16 -20.53 10.85 -6.19
C THR A 16 -19.23 10.25 -6.68
N ARG A 17 -18.91 10.50 -7.95
CA ARG A 17 -17.63 10.10 -8.54
C ARG A 17 -16.44 10.71 -7.79
N GLU A 18 -16.52 11.97 -7.45
CA GLU A 18 -15.48 12.71 -6.73
C GLU A 18 -15.20 12.07 -5.38
N GLU A 19 -16.24 11.81 -4.60
CA GLU A 19 -16.12 11.17 -3.30
C GLU A 19 -15.49 9.77 -3.40
N ALA A 20 -15.86 8.98 -4.42
CA ALA A 20 -15.27 7.67 -4.64
C ALA A 20 -13.78 7.77 -4.99
N ILE A 21 -13.38 8.77 -5.77
CA ILE A 21 -11.98 9.03 -6.14
C ILE A 21 -11.19 9.47 -4.90
N ASP A 22 -11.69 10.40 -4.10
CA ASP A 22 -11.03 10.87 -2.88
C ASP A 22 -10.81 9.73 -1.88
N ARG A 23 -11.83 8.91 -1.69
CA ARG A 23 -11.72 7.70 -0.86
C ARG A 23 -10.69 6.72 -1.39
N MET A 24 -10.60 6.53 -2.70
CA MET A 24 -9.59 5.66 -3.31
C MET A 24 -8.18 6.24 -3.14
N GLN A 25 -7.99 7.54 -3.35
CA GLN A 25 -6.71 8.19 -3.13
C GLN A 25 -6.24 8.03 -1.69
N ARG A 26 -7.14 8.24 -0.74
CA ARG A 26 -6.84 8.04 0.68
C ARG A 26 -6.51 6.57 0.96
N ALA A 27 -7.33 5.64 0.50
CA ALA A 27 -7.08 4.21 0.69
C ALA A 27 -5.71 3.79 0.14
N LEU A 28 -5.34 4.24 -1.08
CA LEU A 28 -4.03 3.94 -1.67
C LEU A 28 -2.87 4.64 -0.95
N SER A 29 -3.09 5.79 -0.31
CA SER A 29 -2.05 6.46 0.48
C SER A 29 -1.74 5.75 1.79
N GLU A 30 -2.73 5.10 2.38
CA GLU A 30 -2.62 4.35 3.62
C GLU A 30 -2.25 2.86 3.37
N PHE A 31 -2.31 2.42 2.10
CA PHE A 31 -2.09 1.02 1.72
C PHE A 31 -0.60 0.70 1.66
N VAL A 32 -0.10 -0.06 2.62
CA VAL A 32 1.32 -0.41 2.74
C VAL A 32 1.56 -1.84 2.29
N LEU A 33 2.28 -2.00 1.19
CA LEU A 33 2.80 -3.29 0.71
C LEU A 33 4.32 -3.24 0.68
N THR A 34 4.97 -4.20 1.32
CA THR A 34 6.42 -4.28 1.40
C THR A 34 6.95 -5.58 0.80
N GLY A 35 8.18 -5.55 0.28
CA GLY A 35 8.85 -6.72 -0.27
C GLY A 35 8.56 -7.01 -1.75
N ILE A 36 7.67 -6.27 -2.38
CA ILE A 36 7.32 -6.42 -3.80
C ILE A 36 7.18 -5.06 -4.49
N LYS A 37 7.37 -5.04 -5.81
CA LYS A 37 7.05 -3.87 -6.63
C LYS A 37 5.55 -3.86 -6.92
N THR A 38 4.92 -2.71 -6.77
CA THR A 38 3.47 -2.53 -6.95
C THR A 38 3.17 -1.40 -7.92
N ASN A 39 1.96 -1.39 -8.47
CA ASN A 39 1.44 -0.32 -9.33
C ASN A 39 0.64 0.75 -8.57
N ILE A 40 0.76 0.82 -7.24
CA ILE A 40 0.05 1.81 -6.41
C ILE A 40 0.34 3.24 -6.87
N VAL A 41 1.61 3.56 -7.16
CA VAL A 41 2.02 4.90 -7.64
C VAL A 41 1.32 5.24 -8.95
N LEU A 42 1.31 4.30 -9.92
CA LEU A 42 0.59 4.47 -11.18
C LEU A 42 -0.89 4.76 -10.96
N HIS A 43 -1.57 4.01 -10.10
CA HIS A 43 -2.98 4.23 -9.79
C HIS A 43 -3.22 5.61 -9.18
N ARG A 44 -2.38 6.06 -8.26
CA ARG A 44 -2.48 7.41 -7.68
C ARG A 44 -2.28 8.50 -8.72
N THR A 45 -1.34 8.34 -9.64
CA THR A 45 -1.11 9.29 -10.74
C THR A 45 -2.32 9.35 -11.68
N ILE A 46 -2.90 8.19 -12.03
CA ILE A 46 -4.12 8.12 -12.85
C ILE A 46 -5.29 8.84 -12.17
N LEU A 47 -5.52 8.59 -10.88
CA LEU A 47 -6.61 9.19 -10.12
C LEU A 47 -6.51 10.72 -10.01
N ASN A 48 -5.29 11.28 -10.12
CA ASN A 48 -5.06 12.72 -10.12
C ASN A 48 -5.10 13.35 -11.52
N HIS A 49 -5.17 12.53 -12.58
CA HIS A 49 -5.12 13.03 -13.94
C HIS A 49 -6.44 13.73 -14.32
N PRO A 50 -6.40 14.96 -14.93
CA PRO A 50 -7.61 15.73 -15.25
C PRO A 50 -8.64 14.96 -16.08
N LYS A 51 -8.20 14.23 -17.11
CA LYS A 51 -9.10 13.42 -17.94
C LYS A 51 -9.75 12.25 -17.17
N PHE A 52 -9.12 11.80 -16.10
CA PHE A 52 -9.71 10.77 -15.25
C PHE A 52 -10.74 11.39 -14.31
N LEU A 53 -10.45 12.58 -13.77
CA LEU A 53 -11.34 13.31 -12.87
C LEU A 53 -12.64 13.71 -13.57
N ASP A 54 -12.57 14.21 -14.81
CA ASP A 54 -13.72 14.64 -15.59
C ASP A 54 -14.47 13.48 -16.28
N GLY A 55 -13.88 12.27 -16.29
CA GLY A 55 -14.48 11.09 -16.89
C GLY A 55 -14.32 10.98 -18.41
N SER A 56 -13.52 11.84 -19.06
CA SER A 56 -13.29 11.86 -20.52
C SER A 56 -12.22 10.89 -21.02
N TYR A 57 -11.89 9.86 -20.25
CA TYR A 57 -10.88 8.87 -20.62
C TYR A 57 -11.46 7.73 -21.47
N THR A 58 -10.59 7.12 -22.28
CA THR A 58 -10.90 5.96 -23.14
C THR A 58 -10.04 4.76 -22.73
N THR A 59 -10.30 3.59 -23.34
CA THR A 59 -9.49 2.38 -23.13
C THR A 59 -8.01 2.57 -23.46
N GLN A 60 -7.68 3.50 -24.35
CA GLN A 60 -6.30 3.86 -24.73
C GLN A 60 -5.68 4.96 -23.84
N PHE A 61 -6.30 5.26 -22.70
CA PHE A 61 -5.87 6.35 -21.83
C PHE A 61 -4.40 6.23 -21.39
N ILE A 62 -4.00 5.03 -20.92
CA ILE A 62 -2.65 4.79 -20.43
C ILE A 62 -1.64 4.95 -21.57
N GLU A 63 -1.88 4.36 -22.72
CA GLU A 63 -0.99 4.43 -23.89
C GLU A 63 -0.79 5.90 -24.35
N LYS A 64 -1.87 6.66 -24.45
CA LYS A 64 -1.82 8.05 -24.91
C LYS A 64 -1.20 9.03 -23.92
N ASN A 65 -1.15 8.72 -22.65
CA ASN A 65 -0.64 9.61 -21.62
C ASN A 65 0.59 9.01 -20.90
N PHE A 66 1.19 7.94 -21.44
CA PHE A 66 2.28 7.22 -20.79
C PHE A 66 3.48 8.13 -20.49
N GLU A 67 3.88 9.00 -21.43
CA GLU A 67 4.97 9.96 -21.26
C GLU A 67 4.76 10.94 -20.10
N VAL A 68 3.50 11.24 -19.77
CA VAL A 68 3.14 12.12 -18.64
C VAL A 68 3.06 11.34 -17.34
N LEU A 69 2.67 10.08 -17.40
CA LEU A 69 2.54 9.20 -16.23
C LEU A 69 3.88 8.63 -15.76
N GLU A 70 4.80 8.38 -16.70
CA GLU A 70 6.10 7.74 -16.42
C GLU A 70 6.99 8.56 -15.46
N PRO A 71 7.19 9.88 -15.61
CA PRO A 71 8.03 10.66 -14.70
C PRO A 71 7.56 10.63 -13.25
N GLU A 72 6.25 10.58 -13.03
CA GLU A 72 5.69 10.47 -11.67
C GLU A 72 5.94 9.09 -11.05
N LEU A 73 6.01 8.04 -11.88
CA LEU A 73 6.32 6.68 -11.44
C LEU A 73 7.76 6.54 -10.93
N PHE A 74 8.69 7.30 -11.53
CA PHE A 74 10.12 7.24 -11.22
C PHE A 74 10.60 8.39 -10.33
N LYS A 75 9.77 9.37 -10.02
CA LYS A 75 10.05 10.43 -9.04
C LYS A 75 10.26 9.92 -7.61
N SER A 76 10.33 8.62 -7.44
CA SER A 76 10.57 8.02 -6.14
C SER A 76 12.01 8.23 -5.70
N VAL A 77 12.17 9.12 -4.69
CA VAL A 77 13.25 8.98 -3.69
C VAL A 77 14.66 9.39 -4.15
N GLU A 78 14.81 10.43 -4.94
CA GLU A 78 16.13 11.09 -5.07
C GLU A 78 16.37 12.18 -4.02
N ASP A 79 15.36 12.57 -3.26
CA ASP A 79 15.53 13.57 -2.20
C ASP A 79 16.17 12.91 -0.96
N PRO A 80 17.41 13.29 -0.59
CA PRO A 80 18.10 12.74 0.57
C PRO A 80 17.31 12.89 1.88
N VAL A 81 16.40 13.86 1.96
CA VAL A 81 15.51 14.06 3.12
C VAL A 81 14.56 12.88 3.29
N PHE A 82 14.00 12.34 2.20
CA PHE A 82 13.16 11.15 2.26
C PHE A 82 13.94 9.91 2.69
N LEU A 83 15.18 9.75 2.23
CA LEU A 83 16.05 8.63 2.64
C LEU A 83 16.38 8.71 4.13
N ILE A 84 16.70 9.90 4.62
CA ILE A 84 16.97 10.14 6.04
C ILE A 84 15.72 9.89 6.88
N ALA A 85 14.55 10.43 6.48
CA ALA A 85 13.29 10.20 7.17
C ALA A 85 12.91 8.72 7.19
N ALA A 86 13.07 8.00 6.08
CA ALA A 86 12.84 6.57 5.99
C ALA A 86 13.80 5.77 6.90
N ALA A 87 15.07 6.15 6.97
CA ALA A 87 16.05 5.53 7.85
C ALA A 87 15.70 5.73 9.33
N ILE A 88 15.27 6.95 9.71
CA ILE A 88 14.84 7.27 11.08
C ILE A 88 13.59 6.48 11.46
N THR A 89 12.58 6.43 10.60
CA THR A 89 11.35 5.66 10.85
C THR A 89 11.63 4.16 10.93
N ALA A 90 12.44 3.61 10.04
CA ALA A 90 12.86 2.20 10.10
C ALA A 90 13.64 1.88 11.39
N TYR A 91 14.49 2.79 11.85
CA TYR A 91 15.22 2.64 13.12
C TYR A 91 14.28 2.67 14.33
N GLN A 92 13.32 3.59 14.36
CA GLN A 92 12.32 3.70 15.41
C GLN A 92 11.40 2.48 15.45
N ASP A 93 10.98 1.97 14.31
CA ASP A 93 10.18 0.75 14.19
C ASP A 93 10.94 -0.50 14.66
N ARG A 94 12.22 -0.60 14.36
CA ARG A 94 13.10 -1.67 14.90
C ARG A 94 13.15 -1.62 16.42
N LYS A 95 13.38 -0.45 16.98
CA LYS A 95 13.46 -0.24 18.42
C LYS A 95 12.13 -0.57 19.12
N SER A 96 10.98 -0.21 18.52
CA SER A 96 9.66 -0.52 19.06
C SER A 96 9.32 -2.03 18.99
N LYS A 97 9.80 -2.73 17.96
CA LYS A 97 9.61 -4.18 17.81
C LYS A 97 10.47 -5.00 18.76
N ASP A 98 11.67 -4.55 19.07
CA ASP A 98 12.54 -5.19 20.07
C ASP A 98 11.94 -5.10 21.47
N VAL A 99 11.29 -4.01 21.82
CA VAL A 99 10.57 -3.87 23.11
C VAL A 99 9.33 -4.77 23.19
N ARG A 100 8.68 -5.11 22.07
CA ARG A 100 7.48 -5.97 22.03
C ARG A 100 7.77 -7.48 22.04
N ARG A 101 9.01 -7.91 21.93
CA ARG A 101 9.39 -9.34 22.02
C ARG A 101 9.30 -9.93 23.42
N TYR A 102 8.95 -9.15 24.44
CA TYR A 102 8.71 -9.66 25.77
C TYR A 102 7.34 -10.35 25.88
N ASN A 103 7.37 -11.68 25.80
CA ASN A 103 6.41 -12.62 26.41
C ASN A 103 4.92 -12.46 26.06
N VAL A 104 4.53 -12.45 24.82
CA VAL A 104 3.18 -12.93 24.49
C VAL A 104 3.25 -14.46 24.35
N VAL A 105 3.23 -15.17 25.47
CA VAL A 105 2.89 -16.60 25.45
C VAL A 105 1.46 -16.67 24.91
N SER A 106 1.30 -17.05 23.63
CA SER A 106 0.00 -17.10 22.99
C SER A 106 -0.98 -17.92 23.83
N ASN A 107 -2.21 -17.47 23.96
CA ASN A 107 -3.25 -18.19 24.73
C ASN A 107 -3.40 -19.64 24.25
N TRP A 108 -3.12 -19.93 22.99
CA TRP A 108 -3.05 -21.28 22.42
C TRP A 108 -2.02 -22.18 23.09
N ARG A 109 -0.83 -21.66 23.39
CA ARG A 109 0.19 -22.44 24.13
C ARG A 109 -0.21 -22.71 25.58
N LYS A 110 -0.94 -21.79 26.22
CA LYS A 110 -1.47 -21.99 27.58
C LYS A 110 -2.57 -23.04 27.61
N ILE A 111 -3.47 -22.99 26.62
CA ILE A 111 -4.58 -23.95 26.52
C ILE A 111 -4.07 -25.33 26.14
N GLY A 112 -3.13 -25.44 25.17
CA GLY A 112 -2.53 -26.72 24.78
C GLY A 112 -1.83 -27.43 25.93
N ARG A 113 -1.08 -26.71 26.77
CA ARG A 113 -0.46 -27.30 27.98
C ARG A 113 -1.50 -27.76 29.01
N LYS A 114 -2.61 -27.05 29.21
CA LYS A 114 -3.68 -27.45 30.11
C LYS A 114 -4.41 -28.70 29.62
N LEU A 115 -4.53 -28.88 28.31
CA LEU A 115 -5.16 -30.08 27.73
C LEU A 115 -4.25 -31.32 27.82
N GLN A 116 -2.92 -31.16 27.65
CA GLN A 116 -1.98 -32.25 27.77
C GLN A 116 -1.77 -32.74 29.22
N LEU A 117 -2.06 -31.92 30.22
CA LEU A 117 -1.96 -32.30 31.64
C LEU A 117 -3.21 -33.00 32.19
N ARG A 118 -4.23 -33.27 31.34
CA ARG A 118 -5.47 -33.96 31.68
C ARG A 118 -5.57 -35.37 31.11
N MET A 119 -4.49 -35.87 30.50
CA MET A 119 -4.29 -37.27 30.18
C MET A 119 -3.26 -37.86 31.15
#